data_31bd5218217a6d1744a6033ae3d184ee
#
_entry.id   31bd5218217a6d1744a6033ae3d184ee
#
_cell.length_a   1.000
_cell.length_b   1.000
_cell.length_c   1.000
_cell.angle_alpha   90.00
_cell.angle_beta   90.00
_cell.angle_gamma   90.00
#
_symmetry.space_group_name_H-M   'P 1'
#
loop_
_entity.id
_entity.type
_entity.pdbx_description
1 polymer ?
#
loop_
_entity_poly.entity_id
_entity_poly.type
_entity_poly.pdbx_seq_one_letter_code
_entity_poly.pdbx_strand_id
1 'polypeptide(L)'
;MGAAALGSPVVKVFNNIFADHLQNKGLPTGTPGRISLPVAGDYAAAKQKVMLLVEELGFDAVDDGSLHESWRQQPGTPSYGADLPADKLREHFVALGTHRTEAQHAEYLSNHAKLIPTQVAR
;
A
#
# COMPACT_ATOMS: atom_id res chain seq x y z
N MET A 1 2.13 -0.04 20.56
CA MET A 1 2.98 -1.17 21.00
C MET A 1 2.82 -2.31 20.01
N GLY A 2 2.55 -3.47 20.38
CA GLY A 2 2.36 -4.59 19.49
C GLY A 2 3.65 -5.33 19.14
N ALA A 3 3.64 -6.03 18.01
CA ALA A 3 4.70 -6.96 17.62
C ALA A 3 6.08 -6.30 17.55
N ALA A 4 6.17 -5.09 17.04
CA ALA A 4 7.45 -4.38 16.92
C ALA A 4 8.08 -4.11 18.29
N ALA A 5 7.25 -3.74 19.29
CA ALA A 5 7.73 -3.49 20.65
C ALA A 5 8.20 -4.78 21.35
N LEU A 6 7.72 -5.94 20.88
CA LEU A 6 8.14 -7.25 21.40
C LEU A 6 9.28 -7.87 20.59
N GLY A 7 9.88 -7.10 19.67
CA GLY A 7 10.98 -7.59 18.83
C GLY A 7 10.58 -8.36 17.60
N SER A 8 9.28 -8.53 17.36
CA SER A 8 8.80 -9.20 16.15
C SER A 8 8.75 -8.23 14.97
N PRO A 9 9.12 -8.65 13.75
CA PRO A 9 9.02 -7.81 12.59
C PRO A 9 7.57 -7.52 12.21
N VAL A 10 7.31 -6.29 11.75
CA VAL A 10 6.00 -5.86 11.28
C VAL A 10 6.12 -5.42 9.84
N VAL A 11 5.21 -5.89 9.00
CA VAL A 11 5.15 -5.53 7.59
C VAL A 11 3.74 -5.04 7.28
N LYS A 12 3.64 -3.86 6.64
CA LYS A 12 2.37 -3.28 6.25
C LYS A 12 2.11 -3.57 4.78
N VAL A 13 0.96 -4.19 4.50
CA VAL A 13 0.55 -4.58 3.15
C VAL A 13 -0.99 -4.72 3.10
N PHE A 14 -1.56 -4.74 1.90
CA PHE A 14 -2.99 -4.96 1.64
C PHE A 14 -3.95 -3.86 2.09
N ASN A 15 -3.47 -2.75 2.61
CA ASN A 15 -4.36 -1.69 3.10
C ASN A 15 -4.87 -0.75 2.00
N ASN A 16 -4.25 -0.73 0.82
CA ASN A 16 -4.63 0.18 -0.26
C ASN A 16 -5.42 -0.47 -1.39
N ILE A 17 -5.82 -1.73 -1.25
CA ILE A 17 -6.66 -2.42 -2.21
C ILE A 17 -8.01 -2.77 -1.56
N PHE A 18 -9.10 -2.66 -2.32
CA PHE A 18 -10.40 -3.07 -1.82
C PHE A 18 -10.48 -4.59 -1.71
N ALA A 19 -11.21 -5.08 -0.69
CA ALA A 19 -11.25 -6.50 -0.37
C ALA A 19 -11.75 -7.36 -1.54
N ASP A 20 -12.75 -6.92 -2.28
CA ASP A 20 -13.26 -7.65 -3.43
C ASP A 20 -12.24 -7.69 -4.58
N HIS A 21 -11.44 -6.66 -4.77
CA HIS A 21 -10.35 -6.66 -5.77
C HIS A 21 -9.23 -7.61 -5.35
N LEU A 22 -8.89 -7.63 -4.07
CA LEU A 22 -7.90 -8.59 -3.56
C LEU A 22 -8.36 -10.04 -3.83
N GLN A 23 -9.64 -10.30 -3.66
CA GLN A 23 -10.22 -11.62 -3.85
C GLN A 23 -10.37 -12.02 -5.32
N ASN A 24 -10.69 -11.05 -6.21
CA ASN A 24 -11.15 -11.35 -7.58
C ASN A 24 -10.26 -10.81 -8.70
N LYS A 25 -9.28 -9.95 -8.42
CA LYS A 25 -8.50 -9.27 -9.46
C LYS A 25 -7.06 -9.76 -9.58
N GLY A 26 -6.70 -10.84 -8.89
CA GLY A 26 -5.36 -11.44 -9.05
C GLY A 26 -5.16 -11.99 -10.45
N LEU A 27 -3.94 -11.82 -10.98
CA LEU A 27 -3.59 -12.23 -12.34
C LEU A 27 -2.23 -12.94 -12.33
N PRO A 28 -1.95 -13.78 -13.35
CA PRO A 28 -0.64 -14.43 -13.45
C PRO A 28 0.52 -13.43 -13.55
N THR A 29 1.68 -13.84 -13.06
CA THR A 29 2.93 -13.06 -13.15
C THR A 29 3.20 -12.68 -14.60
N GLY A 30 3.59 -11.41 -14.80
CA GLY A 30 3.90 -10.89 -16.13
C GLY A 30 2.69 -10.41 -16.92
N THR A 31 1.48 -10.50 -16.38
CA THR A 31 0.29 -9.97 -17.06
C THR A 31 0.39 -8.46 -17.17
N PRO A 32 0.23 -7.88 -18.37
CA PRO A 32 0.22 -6.42 -18.50
C PRO A 32 -0.89 -5.78 -17.67
N GLY A 33 -0.56 -4.70 -16.96
CA GLY A 33 -1.52 -4.00 -16.11
C GLY A 33 -1.87 -4.70 -14.80
N ARG A 34 -1.13 -5.75 -14.43
CA ARG A 34 -1.32 -6.44 -13.15
C ARG A 34 -1.27 -5.44 -12.01
N ILE A 35 -2.26 -5.49 -11.12
CA ILE A 35 -2.32 -4.58 -9.96
C ILE A 35 -1.10 -4.78 -9.08
N SER A 36 -0.51 -3.69 -8.60
CA SER A 36 0.62 -3.73 -7.66
C SER A 36 0.17 -3.35 -6.27
N LEU A 37 0.80 -3.97 -5.26
CA LEU A 37 0.55 -3.69 -3.86
C LEU A 37 1.83 -3.21 -3.19
N PRO A 38 1.78 -2.08 -2.48
CA PRO A 38 2.94 -1.58 -1.75
C PRO A 38 3.16 -2.38 -0.47
N VAL A 39 4.43 -2.63 -0.18
CA VAL A 39 4.86 -3.39 1.01
C VAL A 39 5.87 -2.54 1.77
N ALA A 40 5.58 -2.19 3.01
CA ALA A 40 6.46 -1.40 3.87
C ALA A 40 6.87 -2.19 5.10
N GLY A 41 8.12 -2.05 5.50
CA GLY A 41 8.63 -2.74 6.69
C GLY A 41 10.08 -2.36 6.96
N ASP A 42 10.49 -2.48 8.21
CA ASP A 42 11.84 -2.11 8.64
C ASP A 42 12.85 -3.25 8.53
N TYR A 43 12.37 -4.49 8.38
CA TYR A 43 13.21 -5.67 8.32
C TYR A 43 13.16 -6.27 6.91
N ALA A 44 14.30 -6.21 6.22
CA ALA A 44 14.39 -6.62 4.81
C ALA A 44 13.95 -8.07 4.59
N ALA A 45 14.36 -8.99 5.45
CA ALA A 45 14.02 -10.42 5.31
C ALA A 45 12.53 -10.67 5.44
N ALA A 46 11.88 -10.05 6.43
CA ALA A 46 10.44 -10.18 6.64
C ALA A 46 9.65 -9.57 5.48
N LYS A 47 10.08 -8.39 5.02
CA LYS A 47 9.45 -7.71 3.89
C LYS A 47 9.55 -8.55 2.62
N GLN A 48 10.69 -9.16 2.37
CA GLN A 48 10.91 -10.01 1.20
C GLN A 48 9.94 -11.21 1.19
N LYS A 49 9.73 -11.85 2.34
CA LYS A 49 8.78 -12.96 2.43
C LYS A 49 7.35 -12.53 2.11
N VAL A 50 6.95 -11.37 2.59
CA VAL A 50 5.61 -10.81 2.32
C VAL A 50 5.48 -10.43 0.85
N MET A 51 6.53 -9.87 0.24
CA MET A 51 6.51 -9.53 -1.19
C MET A 51 6.34 -10.77 -2.05
N LEU A 52 6.97 -11.89 -1.69
CA LEU A 52 6.77 -13.16 -2.39
C LEU A 52 5.32 -13.65 -2.26
N LEU A 53 4.72 -13.51 -1.08
CA LEU A 53 3.31 -13.85 -0.87
C LEU A 53 2.39 -13.01 -1.75
N VAL A 54 2.64 -11.72 -1.85
CA VAL A 54 1.88 -10.80 -2.72
C VAL A 54 1.91 -11.31 -4.17
N GLU A 55 3.10 -11.69 -4.65
CA GLU A 55 3.26 -12.23 -6.00
C GLU A 55 2.46 -13.52 -6.20
N GLU A 56 2.48 -14.41 -5.22
CA GLU A 56 1.72 -15.68 -5.27
C GLU A 56 0.21 -15.44 -5.30
N LEU A 57 -0.26 -14.39 -4.65
CA LEU A 57 -1.67 -14.05 -4.62
C LEU A 57 -2.19 -13.41 -5.91
N GLY A 58 -1.30 -13.06 -6.84
CA GLY A 58 -1.70 -12.53 -8.13
C GLY A 58 -1.44 -11.04 -8.35
N PHE A 59 -0.60 -10.43 -7.53
CA PHE A 59 -0.31 -9.00 -7.58
C PHE A 59 1.20 -8.76 -7.63
N ASP A 60 1.62 -7.65 -8.26
CA ASP A 60 3.02 -7.26 -8.22
C ASP A 60 3.34 -6.61 -6.88
N ALA A 61 4.44 -7.01 -6.26
CA ALA A 61 4.89 -6.39 -5.01
C ALA A 61 5.79 -5.19 -5.32
N VAL A 62 5.52 -4.06 -4.67
CA VAL A 62 6.34 -2.85 -4.78
C VAL A 62 6.86 -2.48 -3.40
N ASP A 63 8.17 -2.32 -3.27
CA ASP A 63 8.79 -1.92 -2.01
C ASP A 63 8.46 -0.46 -1.71
N ASP A 64 7.73 -0.23 -0.62
CA ASP A 64 7.37 1.12 -0.14
C ASP A 64 8.30 1.59 0.99
N GLY A 65 9.44 0.95 1.17
CA GLY A 65 10.43 1.36 2.15
C GLY A 65 10.12 0.91 3.56
N SER A 66 10.46 1.77 4.53
CA SER A 66 10.27 1.51 5.95
C SER A 66 8.81 1.72 6.37
N LEU A 67 8.48 1.31 7.61
CA LEU A 67 7.16 1.60 8.19
C LEU A 67 6.89 3.11 8.25
N HIS A 68 7.92 3.91 8.50
CA HIS A 68 7.81 5.37 8.52
C HIS A 68 7.36 5.93 7.18
N GLU A 69 7.75 5.31 6.08
CA GLU A 69 7.38 5.73 4.73
C GLU A 69 6.01 5.21 4.30
N SER A 70 5.38 4.35 5.09
CA SER A 70 4.13 3.69 4.72
C SER A 70 2.92 4.63 4.61
N TRP A 71 3.06 5.90 5.03
CA TRP A 71 2.02 6.90 4.84
C TRP A 71 1.63 7.08 3.37
N ARG A 72 2.53 6.71 2.45
CA ARG A 72 2.28 6.82 1.01
C ARG A 72 1.18 5.88 0.51
N GLN A 73 0.79 4.90 1.32
CA GLN A 73 -0.28 3.96 0.99
C GLN A 73 -1.52 4.11 1.89
N GLN A 74 -1.59 5.16 2.71
CA GLN A 74 -2.73 5.36 3.61
C GLN A 74 -3.97 5.85 2.86
N PRO A 75 -5.18 5.69 3.48
CA PRO A 75 -6.39 6.26 2.90
C PRO A 75 -6.25 7.75 2.61
N GLY A 76 -6.78 8.19 1.46
CA GLY A 76 -6.70 9.59 1.03
C GLY A 76 -5.50 9.91 0.15
N THR A 77 -4.50 9.03 0.08
CA THR A 77 -3.36 9.22 -0.84
C THR A 77 -3.74 8.82 -2.27
N PRO A 78 -2.98 9.31 -3.28
CA PRO A 78 -3.33 9.03 -4.68
C PRO A 78 -3.36 7.56 -5.06
N SER A 79 -2.58 6.70 -4.41
CA SER A 79 -2.53 5.28 -4.73
C SER A 79 -3.63 4.46 -4.04
N TYR A 80 -4.29 5.01 -3.02
CA TYR A 80 -5.28 4.27 -2.25
C TYR A 80 -6.51 3.93 -3.11
N GLY A 81 -6.76 2.63 -3.28
CA GLY A 81 -7.88 2.15 -4.07
C GLY A 81 -7.77 2.35 -5.58
N ALA A 82 -6.62 2.79 -6.08
CA ALA A 82 -6.44 3.12 -7.48
C ALA A 82 -6.05 1.93 -8.37
N ASP A 83 -5.68 0.79 -7.78
CA ASP A 83 -5.31 -0.43 -8.51
C ASP A 83 -4.24 -0.20 -9.58
N LEU A 84 -3.19 0.53 -9.22
CA LEU A 84 -2.14 0.91 -10.16
C LEU A 84 -1.20 -0.25 -10.48
N PRO A 85 -0.71 -0.37 -11.74
CA PRO A 85 0.39 -1.26 -12.05
C PRO A 85 1.70 -0.78 -11.40
N ALA A 86 2.69 -1.67 -11.29
CA ALA A 86 3.91 -1.42 -10.52
C ALA A 86 4.67 -0.15 -10.96
N ASP A 87 4.80 0.07 -12.24
CA ASP A 87 5.50 1.25 -12.76
C ASP A 87 4.82 2.57 -12.34
N LYS A 88 3.48 2.59 -12.38
CA LYS A 88 2.71 3.77 -11.97
C LYS A 88 2.75 3.97 -10.47
N LEU A 89 2.70 2.90 -9.70
CA LEU A 89 2.81 3.00 -8.24
C LEU A 89 4.17 3.56 -7.82
N ARG A 90 5.25 3.08 -8.44
CA ARG A 90 6.61 3.61 -8.18
C ARG A 90 6.71 5.09 -8.54
N GLU A 91 6.15 5.51 -9.66
CA GLU A 91 6.13 6.92 -10.06
C GLU A 91 5.43 7.79 -9.01
N HIS A 92 4.30 7.33 -8.49
CA HIS A 92 3.58 8.03 -7.42
C HIS A 92 4.41 8.17 -6.16
N PHE A 93 5.10 7.12 -5.75
CA PHE A 93 5.91 7.14 -4.54
C PHE A 93 7.11 8.08 -4.68
N VAL A 94 7.75 8.10 -5.83
CA VAL A 94 8.84 9.05 -6.11
C VAL A 94 8.32 10.49 -6.03
N ALA A 95 7.17 10.76 -6.61
CA ALA A 95 6.58 12.10 -6.59
C ALA A 95 6.19 12.55 -5.18
N LEU A 96 5.73 11.64 -4.32
CA LEU A 96 5.34 11.97 -2.95
C LEU A 96 6.55 12.20 -2.03
N GLY A 97 7.68 11.57 -2.32
CA GLY A 97 8.86 11.62 -1.45
C GLY A 97 8.72 10.71 -0.23
N THR A 98 9.67 10.82 0.69
CA THR A 98 9.74 9.95 1.88
C THR A 98 9.18 10.60 3.15
N HIS A 99 9.17 11.93 3.22
CA HIS A 99 8.66 12.68 4.36
C HIS A 99 7.35 13.35 4.03
N ARG A 100 6.30 13.00 4.79
CA ARG A 100 5.00 13.62 4.62
C ARG A 100 5.01 15.05 5.15
N THR A 101 4.63 16.02 4.31
CA THR A 101 4.49 17.41 4.72
C THR A 101 3.17 17.62 5.47
N GLU A 102 3.08 18.74 6.20
CA GLU A 102 1.82 19.09 6.87
C GLU A 102 0.70 19.33 5.86
N ALA A 103 1.00 19.92 4.72
CA ALA A 103 0.02 20.14 3.65
C ALA A 103 -0.50 18.81 3.10
N GLN A 104 0.39 17.84 2.86
CA GLN A 104 0.00 16.50 2.43
C GLN A 104 -0.87 15.82 3.48
N HIS A 105 -0.50 15.92 4.75
CA HIS A 105 -1.26 15.31 5.83
C HIS A 105 -2.70 15.87 5.88
N ALA A 106 -2.84 17.19 5.80
CA ALA A 106 -4.15 17.85 5.79
C ALA A 106 -4.99 17.43 4.58
N GLU A 107 -4.37 17.38 3.40
CA GLU A 107 -5.01 16.93 2.17
C GLU A 107 -5.55 15.50 2.30
N TYR A 108 -4.71 14.59 2.79
CA TYR A 108 -5.09 13.18 2.89
C TYR A 108 -6.16 12.93 3.96
N LEU A 109 -6.13 13.67 5.07
CA LEU A 109 -7.20 13.61 6.05
C LEU A 109 -8.53 14.08 5.46
N SER A 110 -8.51 15.16 4.69
CA SER A 110 -9.69 15.68 4.00
C SER A 110 -10.23 14.66 3.00
N ASN A 111 -9.35 14.06 2.20
CA ASN A 111 -9.74 13.04 1.23
C ASN A 111 -10.33 11.81 1.90
N HIS A 112 -9.73 11.38 3.02
CA HIS A 112 -10.23 10.24 3.77
C HIS A 112 -11.62 10.52 4.35
N ALA A 113 -11.85 11.71 4.89
CA ALA A 113 -13.16 12.11 5.41
C ALA A 113 -14.25 12.05 4.34
N LYS A 114 -13.91 12.35 3.08
CA LYS A 114 -14.86 12.24 1.96
C LYS A 114 -15.21 10.78 1.63
N LEU A 115 -14.31 9.84 1.92
CA LEU A 115 -14.55 8.42 1.65
C LEU A 115 -15.45 7.78 2.70
N ILE A 116 -15.39 8.21 3.96
CA ILE A 116 -16.12 7.61 5.08
C ILE A 116 -17.63 7.55 4.84
N PRO A 117 -18.32 8.64 4.42
CA PRO A 117 -19.76 8.57 4.18
C PRO A 117 -20.14 7.53 3.13
N THR A 118 -19.34 7.40 2.07
CA THR A 118 -19.58 6.40 1.03
C THR A 118 -19.43 4.97 1.56
N GLN A 119 -18.43 4.73 2.41
CA GLN A 119 -18.20 3.42 3.01
C GLN A 119 -19.31 3.06 4.00
N VAL A 120 -19.78 4.01 4.78
CA VAL A 120 -20.84 3.80 5.76
C VAL A 120 -22.20 3.55 5.09
N ALA A 121 -22.45 4.20 3.95
CA ALA A 121 -23.70 4.08 3.21
C ALA A 121 -23.90 2.70 2.56
N ARG A 122 -22.85 1.90 2.47
CA ARG A 122 -22.91 0.54 1.97
C ARG A 122 -23.47 -0.39 3.07
#